data_8931aa5fcd271fa9a04b26bb6fb2aa49
#
_entry.id   8931aa5fcd271fa9a04b26bb6fb2aa49
#
_cell.length_a   1.000
_cell.length_b   1.000
_cell.length_c   1.000
_cell.angle_alpha   90.00
_cell.angle_beta   90.00
_cell.angle_gamma   90.00
#
_symmetry.space_group_name_H-M   'P 1'
#
loop_
_entity.id
_entity.type
_entity.pdbx_description
1 polymer ?
#
loop_
_entity_poly.entity_id
_entity_poly.type
_entity_poly.pdbx_seq_one_letter_code
_entity_poly.pdbx_strand_id
1 'polypeptide(L)'
;MKKFKVKIGDETYLYEEGTSYFDIVTEQKKKALLVKVNGKLQELHKCVNDDITLEFVTLSDAIGRAIYERSAILILLKAIDDIYGRSISPRVEFSTGNGLFIRLGSEQDYDVEKISNRMRELVDENIRIEKTNVHTDLAIKMFHNAGFFEKEKLFRFRRVSRVNIYKLEDYIDYNYGYMVYSTGFIDKFALTKYKDGIVLVIPRKENPEVVEEFVPEEKIFNELNNASISAMDMGVSDVGSLNEMIANGMTNEMILISEAYMEKKIGDIAEDIIKRGNVKLVMIAGPSSSGKTTFSHRLSIQLMAHGIKPHPLEVDNYFKNREDTPRDEKGELDFESLDAMDIEQFNADMSALLNGEKVEIPSFNFKTGQREYNGNFLKLGKDDILVIEGIHCLNDKLSYKLPKDSRYKIYISALTQLNIDEHNRIPTTDGRLLRRMIRDVRKRGISPTKTLAMWDSVRRGEERNIFPYQSSADATFNSALNYEIAVLKQYVEPVLFSVKKDSKEYPEAKRLLKFLDYFLGVPSDNVPSNSILREFIGGSAFHV
;
A
#
# COMPACT_ATOMS: atom_id res chain seq x y z
N MET A 1 -31.20 37.60 0.98
CA MET A 1 -30.87 36.18 0.67
C MET A 1 -31.06 35.36 1.93
N LYS A 2 -31.39 34.08 1.81
CA LYS A 2 -31.50 33.15 2.93
C LYS A 2 -30.12 32.96 3.55
N LYS A 3 -30.03 32.91 4.89
CA LYS A 3 -28.77 32.67 5.60
C LYS A 3 -28.84 31.37 6.35
N PHE A 4 -27.73 30.63 6.36
CA PHE A 4 -27.58 29.36 7.01
C PHE A 4 -26.53 29.43 8.11
N LYS A 5 -26.70 28.61 9.14
CA LYS A 5 -25.74 28.44 10.23
C LYS A 5 -24.65 27.47 9.82
N VAL A 6 -23.40 27.92 9.89
CA VAL A 6 -22.21 27.10 9.66
C VAL A 6 -21.44 27.02 10.98
N LYS A 7 -21.45 25.85 11.61
CA LYS A 7 -20.69 25.59 12.83
C LYS A 7 -19.27 25.15 12.45
N ILE A 8 -18.27 25.89 12.95
CA ILE A 8 -16.84 25.63 12.76
C ILE A 8 -16.19 25.50 14.14
N GLY A 9 -15.82 24.30 14.57
CA GLY A 9 -15.41 24.06 15.95
C GLY A 9 -16.54 24.38 16.93
N ASP A 10 -16.28 25.29 17.86
CA ASP A 10 -17.25 25.73 18.85
C ASP A 10 -18.02 27.01 18.42
N GLU A 11 -17.62 27.63 17.33
CA GLU A 11 -18.22 28.89 16.84
C GLU A 11 -19.27 28.64 15.76
N THR A 12 -20.26 29.54 15.66
CA THR A 12 -21.31 29.48 14.65
C THR A 12 -21.38 30.80 13.88
N TYR A 13 -21.22 30.67 12.57
CA TYR A 13 -21.25 31.80 11.62
C TYR A 13 -22.54 31.76 10.79
N LEU A 14 -22.93 32.91 10.22
CA LEU A 14 -24.05 33.03 9.31
C LEU A 14 -23.55 33.36 7.90
N TYR A 15 -23.74 32.45 6.96
CA TYR A 15 -23.39 32.65 5.56
C TYR A 15 -24.65 32.68 4.68
N GLU A 16 -24.58 33.43 3.59
CA GLU A 16 -25.64 33.48 2.60
C GLU A 16 -25.72 32.18 1.80
N GLU A 17 -26.92 31.80 1.35
CA GLU A 17 -27.14 30.69 0.43
C GLU A 17 -26.27 30.87 -0.81
N GLY A 18 -25.54 29.81 -1.19
CA GLY A 18 -24.63 29.84 -2.33
C GLY A 18 -23.21 30.31 -2.02
N THR A 19 -22.88 30.72 -0.78
CA THR A 19 -21.48 30.98 -0.38
C THR A 19 -20.65 29.72 -0.57
N SER A 20 -19.54 29.79 -1.31
CA SER A 20 -18.67 28.65 -1.54
C SER A 20 -17.86 28.28 -0.30
N TYR A 21 -17.48 27.01 -0.16
CA TYR A 21 -16.57 26.61 0.92
C TYR A 21 -15.18 27.22 0.73
N PHE A 22 -14.79 27.56 -0.50
CA PHE A 22 -13.56 28.30 -0.77
C PHE A 22 -13.57 29.69 -0.12
N ASP A 23 -14.68 30.43 -0.26
CA ASP A 23 -14.83 31.76 0.37
C ASP A 23 -14.76 31.66 1.89
N ILE A 24 -15.41 30.65 2.49
CA ILE A 24 -15.36 30.41 3.93
C ILE A 24 -13.94 30.09 4.39
N VAL A 25 -13.22 29.21 3.70
CA VAL A 25 -11.82 28.85 4.02
C VAL A 25 -10.92 30.07 3.96
N THR A 26 -11.13 30.93 2.95
CA THR A 26 -10.37 32.16 2.73
C THR A 26 -10.64 33.17 3.84
N GLU A 27 -11.90 33.40 4.20
CA GLU A 27 -12.33 34.30 5.29
C GLU A 27 -11.76 33.82 6.64
N GLN A 28 -11.80 32.52 6.89
CA GLN A 28 -11.26 31.91 8.11
C GLN A 28 -9.72 31.79 8.12
N LYS A 29 -9.04 32.28 7.07
CA LYS A 29 -7.58 32.25 6.90
C LYS A 29 -6.97 30.85 7.16
N LYS A 30 -7.65 29.79 6.71
CA LYS A 30 -7.20 28.40 6.87
C LYS A 30 -6.57 27.87 5.58
N LYS A 31 -5.52 27.06 5.72
CA LYS A 31 -4.90 26.31 4.60
C LYS A 31 -5.61 24.97 4.42
N ALA A 32 -6.91 25.00 4.11
CA ALA A 32 -7.70 23.79 3.92
C ALA A 32 -7.73 23.40 2.44
N LEU A 33 -7.49 22.13 2.16
CA LEU A 33 -7.54 21.53 0.82
C LEU A 33 -8.95 21.07 0.44
N LEU A 34 -9.72 20.65 1.42
CA LEU A 34 -11.13 20.26 1.36
C LEU A 34 -11.83 20.62 2.67
N VAL A 35 -13.13 20.37 2.72
CA VAL A 35 -13.92 20.43 3.95
C VAL A 35 -14.68 19.13 4.18
N LYS A 36 -14.99 18.84 5.45
CA LYS A 36 -16.03 17.89 5.82
C LYS A 36 -17.29 18.65 6.20
N VAL A 37 -18.37 18.36 5.53
CA VAL A 37 -19.70 18.92 5.78
C VAL A 37 -20.56 17.84 6.40
N ASN A 38 -20.94 17.99 7.65
CA ASN A 38 -21.65 16.98 8.44
C ASN A 38 -20.95 15.59 8.33
N GLY A 39 -19.61 15.60 8.49
CA GLY A 39 -18.75 14.41 8.41
C GLY A 39 -18.48 13.87 6.99
N LYS A 40 -19.01 14.49 5.92
CA LYS A 40 -18.80 14.08 4.52
C LYS A 40 -17.84 15.01 3.81
N LEU A 41 -16.84 14.43 3.13
CA LEU A 41 -15.89 15.20 2.32
C LEU A 41 -16.57 15.94 1.17
N GLN A 42 -16.23 17.21 1.01
CA GLN A 42 -16.71 18.10 -0.05
C GLN A 42 -15.56 18.95 -0.60
N GLU A 43 -15.56 19.16 -1.92
CA GLU A 43 -14.61 20.06 -2.58
C GLU A 43 -14.98 21.53 -2.35
N LEU A 44 -14.00 22.41 -2.35
CA LEU A 44 -14.16 23.81 -1.99
C LEU A 44 -15.06 24.61 -2.94
N HIS A 45 -15.27 24.13 -4.17
CA HIS A 45 -16.20 24.75 -5.12
C HIS A 45 -17.69 24.55 -4.79
N LYS A 46 -18.02 23.66 -3.84
CA LYS A 46 -19.37 23.45 -3.37
C LYS A 46 -19.79 24.60 -2.45
N CYS A 47 -21.12 24.78 -2.32
CA CYS A 47 -21.70 25.91 -1.62
C CYS A 47 -22.57 25.50 -0.44
N VAL A 48 -22.77 26.44 0.47
CA VAL A 48 -23.68 26.32 1.61
C VAL A 48 -25.13 26.42 1.10
N ASN A 49 -25.94 25.38 1.41
CA ASN A 49 -27.36 25.31 1.04
C ASN A 49 -28.26 24.87 2.22
N ASP A 50 -27.68 24.66 3.40
CA ASP A 50 -28.37 24.21 4.62
C ASP A 50 -27.54 24.58 5.86
N ASP A 51 -28.10 24.40 7.05
CA ASP A 51 -27.36 24.47 8.31
C ASP A 51 -26.40 23.27 8.40
N ILE A 52 -25.11 23.55 8.63
CA ILE A 52 -24.05 22.54 8.55
C ILE A 52 -23.03 22.66 9.68
N THR A 53 -22.37 21.55 9.97
CA THR A 53 -21.08 21.52 10.68
C THR A 53 -19.96 21.35 9.65
N LEU A 54 -18.95 22.21 9.73
CA LEU A 54 -17.84 22.26 8.80
C LEU A 54 -16.52 22.05 9.52
N GLU A 55 -15.72 21.09 9.02
CA GLU A 55 -14.37 20.80 9.48
C GLU A 55 -13.39 20.99 8.31
N PHE A 56 -12.23 21.56 8.59
CA PHE A 56 -11.20 21.76 7.59
C PHE A 56 -10.31 20.51 7.44
N VAL A 57 -9.99 20.16 6.19
CA VAL A 57 -9.03 19.10 5.86
C VAL A 57 -7.77 19.73 5.31
N THR A 58 -6.67 19.53 5.99
CA THR A 58 -5.37 20.14 5.69
C THR A 58 -4.36 19.09 5.22
N LEU A 59 -3.15 19.53 4.85
CA LEU A 59 -2.05 18.63 4.48
C LEU A 59 -1.60 17.70 5.64
N SER A 60 -1.84 18.10 6.90
CA SER A 60 -1.56 17.27 8.08
C SER A 60 -2.49 16.05 8.23
N ASP A 61 -3.62 16.06 7.51
CA ASP A 61 -4.53 14.93 7.46
C ASP A 61 -4.09 13.92 6.39
N ALA A 62 -4.21 12.62 6.66
CA ALA A 62 -3.87 11.59 5.67
C ALA A 62 -4.64 11.74 4.35
N ILE A 63 -5.92 12.10 4.43
CA ILE A 63 -6.76 12.38 3.26
C ILE A 63 -6.27 13.64 2.54
N GLY A 64 -5.91 14.71 3.28
CA GLY A 64 -5.38 15.94 2.72
C GLY A 64 -4.07 15.71 1.97
N ARG A 65 -3.15 14.91 2.54
CA ARG A 65 -1.91 14.54 1.86
C ARG A 65 -2.17 13.78 0.56
N ALA A 66 -3.11 12.84 0.55
CA ALA A 66 -3.45 12.10 -0.67
C ALA A 66 -4.09 13.01 -1.76
N ILE A 67 -4.82 14.05 -1.37
CA ILE A 67 -5.37 15.06 -2.28
C ILE A 67 -4.24 15.94 -2.85
N TYR A 68 -3.33 16.37 -1.99
CA TYR A 68 -2.17 17.15 -2.39
C TYR A 68 -1.30 16.38 -3.40
N GLU A 69 -1.00 15.10 -3.12
CA GLU A 69 -0.24 14.21 -4.02
C GLU A 69 -0.90 14.12 -5.40
N ARG A 70 -2.20 13.81 -5.46
CA ARG A 70 -2.93 13.72 -6.74
C ARG A 70 -2.92 15.03 -7.53
N SER A 71 -3.08 16.14 -6.83
CA SER A 71 -3.09 17.45 -7.49
C SER A 71 -1.71 17.86 -7.97
N ALA A 72 -0.66 17.54 -7.21
CA ALA A 72 0.73 17.74 -7.65
C ALA A 72 1.06 16.88 -8.87
N ILE A 73 0.57 15.64 -8.94
CA ILE A 73 0.69 14.77 -10.12
C ILE A 73 0.01 15.42 -11.34
N LEU A 74 -1.22 15.93 -11.21
CA LEU A 74 -1.93 16.57 -12.32
C LEU A 74 -1.14 17.78 -12.87
N ILE A 75 -0.57 18.61 -11.98
CA ILE A 75 0.24 19.77 -12.36
C ILE A 75 1.53 19.32 -13.05
N LEU A 76 2.18 18.26 -12.55
CA LEU A 76 3.37 17.68 -13.15
C LEU A 76 3.08 17.15 -14.56
N LEU A 77 1.99 16.42 -14.73
CA LEU A 77 1.58 15.86 -16.03
C LEU A 77 1.28 16.98 -17.04
N LYS A 78 0.57 18.04 -16.61
CA LYS A 78 0.35 19.25 -17.42
C LYS A 78 1.66 19.93 -17.79
N ALA A 79 2.60 20.10 -16.85
CA ALA A 79 3.90 20.72 -17.13
C ALA A 79 4.72 19.91 -18.14
N ILE A 80 4.68 18.58 -18.08
CA ILE A 80 5.33 17.70 -19.06
C ILE A 80 4.66 17.85 -20.44
N ASP A 81 3.32 17.84 -20.47
CA ASP A 81 2.57 18.01 -21.73
C ASP A 81 2.83 19.38 -22.38
N ASP A 82 2.92 20.47 -21.60
CA ASP A 82 3.24 21.81 -22.10
C ASP A 82 4.62 21.90 -22.77
N ILE A 83 5.60 21.15 -22.23
CA ILE A 83 6.99 21.24 -22.71
C ILE A 83 7.27 20.28 -23.85
N TYR A 84 6.77 19.05 -23.72
CA TYR A 84 7.14 17.93 -24.60
C TYR A 84 5.97 17.39 -25.42
N GLY A 85 4.74 17.84 -25.15
CA GLY A 85 3.56 17.30 -25.78
C GLY A 85 3.43 15.79 -25.57
N ARG A 86 3.02 15.08 -26.61
CA ARG A 86 2.84 13.62 -26.59
C ARG A 86 4.11 12.82 -26.87
N SER A 87 5.28 13.47 -27.00
CA SER A 87 6.55 12.79 -27.18
C SER A 87 7.03 12.08 -25.91
N ILE A 88 6.51 12.48 -24.76
CA ILE A 88 6.71 11.80 -23.46
C ILE A 88 5.37 11.28 -22.96
N SER A 89 5.32 10.00 -22.58
CA SER A 89 4.16 9.35 -21.99
C SER A 89 4.47 9.01 -20.53
N PRO A 90 4.24 9.94 -19.59
CA PRO A 90 4.56 9.73 -18.19
C PRO A 90 3.66 8.66 -17.59
N ARG A 91 4.25 7.78 -16.78
CA ARG A 91 3.54 6.77 -16.01
C ARG A 91 3.86 6.92 -14.53
N VAL A 92 2.85 7.12 -13.72
CA VAL A 92 2.98 7.17 -12.26
C VAL A 92 3.12 5.74 -11.75
N GLU A 93 4.31 5.38 -11.28
CA GLU A 93 4.63 3.99 -10.94
C GLU A 93 4.37 3.69 -9.45
N PHE A 94 5.31 3.96 -8.59
CA PHE A 94 5.27 3.56 -7.19
C PHE A 94 6.01 4.55 -6.29
N SER A 95 5.76 4.45 -4.98
CA SER A 95 6.54 5.21 -4.00
C SER A 95 7.88 4.53 -3.74
N THR A 96 8.95 5.31 -3.71
CA THR A 96 10.30 4.87 -3.33
C THR A 96 10.92 5.89 -2.38
N GLY A 97 11.48 5.42 -1.27
CA GLY A 97 11.93 6.31 -0.20
C GLY A 97 10.80 7.25 0.26
N ASN A 98 11.09 8.54 0.26
CA ASN A 98 10.11 9.58 0.62
C ASN A 98 9.41 10.25 -0.58
N GLY A 99 9.58 9.70 -1.81
CA GLY A 99 9.03 10.26 -3.03
C GLY A 99 8.21 9.29 -3.86
N LEU A 100 7.63 9.80 -4.93
CA LEU A 100 6.84 9.07 -5.91
C LEU A 100 7.60 9.01 -7.23
N PHE A 101 7.88 7.81 -7.71
CA PHE A 101 8.57 7.61 -8.98
C PHE A 101 7.61 7.68 -10.16
N ILE A 102 7.97 8.47 -11.14
CA ILE A 102 7.26 8.65 -12.41
C ILE A 102 8.23 8.29 -13.54
N ARG A 103 7.89 7.24 -14.29
CA ARG A 103 8.60 6.83 -15.50
C ARG A 103 8.19 7.73 -16.65
N LEU A 104 9.13 8.19 -17.45
CA LEU A 104 8.82 9.12 -18.53
C LEU A 104 8.66 8.46 -19.90
N GLY A 105 8.95 7.17 -20.02
CA GLY A 105 8.64 6.37 -21.22
C GLY A 105 9.18 6.96 -22.54
N SER A 106 10.34 7.60 -22.49
CA SER A 106 10.91 8.31 -23.65
C SER A 106 12.36 7.95 -23.83
N GLU A 107 12.79 7.75 -25.09
CA GLU A 107 14.19 7.70 -25.49
C GLU A 107 14.83 9.11 -25.60
N GLN A 108 14.01 10.17 -25.53
CA GLN A 108 14.47 11.55 -25.58
C GLN A 108 15.01 12.00 -24.22
N ASP A 109 16.06 12.81 -24.24
CA ASP A 109 16.55 13.45 -23.02
C ASP A 109 15.54 14.49 -22.54
N TYR A 110 15.31 14.54 -21.23
CA TYR A 110 14.38 15.47 -20.61
C TYR A 110 15.08 16.28 -19.53
N ASP A 111 14.67 17.53 -19.39
CA ASP A 111 15.19 18.50 -18.44
C ASP A 111 14.26 18.63 -17.24
N VAL A 112 14.68 18.08 -16.11
CA VAL A 112 13.89 18.10 -14.85
C VAL A 112 13.73 19.51 -14.30
N GLU A 113 14.74 20.37 -14.47
CA GLU A 113 14.68 21.76 -14.03
C GLU A 113 13.63 22.54 -14.83
N LYS A 114 13.59 22.34 -16.14
CA LYS A 114 12.57 22.93 -17.02
C LYS A 114 11.16 22.49 -16.62
N ILE A 115 10.96 21.19 -16.34
CA ILE A 115 9.67 20.67 -15.85
C ILE A 115 9.30 21.31 -14.50
N SER A 116 10.26 21.37 -13.56
CA SER A 116 10.05 21.96 -12.24
C SER A 116 9.67 23.44 -12.33
N ASN A 117 10.33 24.19 -13.22
CA ASN A 117 10.04 25.60 -13.43
C ASN A 117 8.63 25.79 -14.00
N ARG A 118 8.25 24.98 -15.02
CA ARG A 118 6.87 25.04 -15.56
C ARG A 118 5.81 24.69 -14.52
N MET A 119 6.06 23.71 -13.64
CA MET A 119 5.17 23.42 -12.52
C MET A 119 5.01 24.64 -11.60
N ARG A 120 6.10 25.37 -11.29
CA ARG A 120 6.06 26.57 -10.46
C ARG A 120 5.27 27.69 -11.13
N GLU A 121 5.46 27.91 -12.41
CA GLU A 121 4.66 28.87 -13.20
C GLU A 121 3.16 28.54 -13.08
N LEU A 122 2.75 27.29 -13.32
CA LEU A 122 1.36 26.86 -13.19
C LEU A 122 0.80 27.07 -11.76
N VAL A 123 1.64 26.91 -10.73
CA VAL A 123 1.26 27.15 -9.33
C VAL A 123 1.10 28.66 -9.06
N ASP A 124 2.04 29.47 -9.55
CA ASP A 124 2.01 30.94 -9.36
C ASP A 124 0.84 31.58 -10.12
N GLU A 125 0.47 31.06 -11.27
CA GLU A 125 -0.71 31.46 -12.04
C GLU A 125 -2.02 31.13 -11.31
N ASN A 126 -1.99 30.24 -10.31
CA ASN A 126 -3.13 29.84 -9.49
C ASN A 126 -4.37 29.42 -10.28
N ILE A 127 -4.18 28.59 -11.28
CA ILE A 127 -5.19 28.17 -12.25
C ILE A 127 -6.22 27.25 -11.56
N ARG A 128 -7.51 27.50 -11.78
CA ARG A 128 -8.58 26.66 -11.24
C ARG A 128 -8.57 25.27 -11.85
N ILE A 129 -8.65 24.22 -11.02
CA ILE A 129 -8.86 22.84 -11.45
C ILE A 129 -10.35 22.59 -11.60
N GLU A 130 -10.81 22.47 -12.83
CA GLU A 130 -12.23 22.28 -13.14
C GLU A 130 -12.62 20.79 -13.06
N LYS A 131 -13.81 20.53 -12.53
CA LYS A 131 -14.39 19.20 -12.46
C LYS A 131 -15.67 19.15 -13.30
N THR A 132 -15.70 18.30 -14.31
CA THR A 132 -16.83 18.13 -15.20
C THR A 132 -17.37 16.71 -15.09
N ASN A 133 -18.69 16.55 -15.03
CA ASN A 133 -19.35 15.26 -15.05
C ASN A 133 -19.84 14.94 -16.46
N VAL A 134 -19.29 13.91 -17.08
CA VAL A 134 -19.59 13.51 -18.46
C VAL A 134 -20.14 12.09 -18.55
N HIS A 135 -20.79 11.76 -19.66
CA HIS A 135 -21.18 10.37 -19.98
C HIS A 135 -19.93 9.50 -20.15
N THR A 136 -19.97 8.26 -19.67
CA THR A 136 -18.83 7.32 -19.75
C THR A 136 -18.38 7.10 -21.20
N ASP A 137 -19.31 6.96 -22.15
CA ASP A 137 -18.96 6.81 -23.58
C ASP A 137 -18.26 8.05 -24.16
N LEU A 138 -18.60 9.25 -23.66
CA LEU A 138 -17.89 10.48 -24.04
C LEU A 138 -16.48 10.50 -23.43
N ALA A 139 -16.36 10.09 -22.17
CA ALA A 139 -15.05 9.99 -21.50
C ALA A 139 -14.11 9.05 -22.26
N ILE A 140 -14.57 7.88 -22.69
CA ILE A 140 -13.80 6.93 -23.50
C ILE A 140 -13.25 7.60 -24.76
N LYS A 141 -14.09 8.34 -25.51
CA LYS A 141 -13.66 9.08 -26.70
C LYS A 141 -12.66 10.19 -26.36
N MET A 142 -12.86 10.90 -25.26
CA MET A 142 -11.95 11.96 -24.80
C MET A 142 -10.58 11.38 -24.47
N PHE A 143 -10.51 10.25 -23.78
CA PHE A 143 -9.24 9.59 -23.44
C PHE A 143 -8.55 9.02 -24.69
N HIS A 144 -9.29 8.42 -25.60
CA HIS A 144 -8.75 7.98 -26.89
C HIS A 144 -8.08 9.13 -27.64
N ASN A 145 -8.79 10.27 -27.79
CA ASN A 145 -8.29 11.45 -28.50
C ASN A 145 -7.09 12.10 -27.76
N ALA A 146 -7.05 11.97 -26.44
CA ALA A 146 -5.95 12.42 -25.61
C ALA A 146 -4.76 11.45 -25.58
N GLY A 147 -4.85 10.27 -26.21
CA GLY A 147 -3.80 9.24 -26.21
C GLY A 147 -3.67 8.48 -24.90
N PHE A 148 -4.67 8.54 -24.01
CA PHE A 148 -4.70 7.81 -22.73
C PHE A 148 -5.36 6.45 -22.93
N PHE A 149 -4.65 5.53 -23.54
CA PHE A 149 -5.20 4.23 -23.96
C PHE A 149 -5.50 3.29 -22.81
N GLU A 150 -4.77 3.39 -21.69
CA GLU A 150 -5.06 2.60 -20.49
C GLU A 150 -6.38 3.06 -19.84
N LYS A 151 -6.61 4.39 -19.76
CA LYS A 151 -7.89 4.95 -19.30
C LYS A 151 -9.04 4.57 -20.23
N GLU A 152 -8.85 4.69 -21.55
CA GLU A 152 -9.84 4.25 -22.52
C GLU A 152 -10.25 2.80 -22.26
N LYS A 153 -9.27 1.90 -22.13
CA LYS A 153 -9.45 0.48 -21.85
C LYS A 153 -10.15 0.24 -20.51
N LEU A 154 -9.71 0.91 -19.45
CA LEU A 154 -10.31 0.84 -18.12
C LEU A 154 -11.81 1.21 -18.16
N PHE A 155 -12.14 2.30 -18.86
CA PHE A 155 -13.51 2.82 -18.89
C PHE A 155 -14.48 1.96 -19.70
N ARG A 156 -14.00 1.13 -20.62
CA ARG A 156 -14.84 0.12 -21.32
C ARG A 156 -15.47 -0.89 -20.35
N PHE A 157 -14.84 -1.14 -19.19
CA PHE A 157 -15.35 -2.07 -18.17
C PHE A 157 -16.13 -1.38 -17.05
N ARG A 158 -16.28 -0.05 -17.10
CA ARG A 158 -17.04 0.70 -16.08
C ARG A 158 -18.55 0.56 -16.30
N ARG A 159 -19.28 0.20 -15.24
CA ARG A 159 -20.74 0.06 -15.27
C ARG A 159 -21.50 1.35 -14.96
N VAL A 160 -20.79 2.42 -14.61
CA VAL A 160 -21.39 3.72 -14.30
C VAL A 160 -21.67 4.49 -15.59
N SER A 161 -22.83 5.14 -15.67
CA SER A 161 -23.23 5.92 -16.85
C SER A 161 -22.51 7.26 -16.97
N ARG A 162 -21.96 7.78 -15.86
CA ARG A 162 -21.29 9.09 -15.81
C ARG A 162 -20.05 9.04 -14.92
N VAL A 163 -19.06 9.83 -15.32
CA VAL A 163 -17.76 9.94 -14.61
C VAL A 163 -17.35 11.39 -14.47
N ASN A 164 -16.52 11.68 -13.47
CA ASN A 164 -15.93 12.99 -13.27
C ASN A 164 -14.57 13.05 -13.96
N ILE A 165 -14.37 14.06 -14.79
CA ILE A 165 -13.10 14.39 -15.43
C ILE A 165 -12.60 15.70 -14.82
N TYR A 166 -11.32 15.78 -14.54
CA TYR A 166 -10.64 17.00 -14.12
C TYR A 166 -9.99 17.65 -15.34
N LYS A 167 -10.02 18.97 -15.36
CA LYS A 167 -9.46 19.77 -16.43
C LYS A 167 -8.57 20.86 -15.82
N LEU A 168 -7.35 20.97 -16.32
CA LEU A 168 -6.42 22.04 -16.04
C LEU A 168 -6.03 22.70 -17.37
N GLU A 169 -6.63 23.87 -17.67
CA GLU A 169 -6.64 24.50 -18.98
C GLU A 169 -7.12 23.57 -20.09
N ASP A 170 -6.28 23.17 -21.04
CA ASP A 170 -6.57 22.22 -22.12
C ASP A 170 -6.25 20.77 -21.76
N TYR A 171 -5.49 20.52 -20.68
CA TYR A 171 -5.16 19.18 -20.20
C TYR A 171 -6.33 18.55 -19.45
N ILE A 172 -6.73 17.35 -19.86
CA ILE A 172 -7.78 16.58 -19.20
C ILE A 172 -7.19 15.33 -18.56
N ASP A 173 -7.73 14.97 -17.40
CA ASP A 173 -7.37 13.70 -16.76
C ASP A 173 -8.53 13.15 -15.92
N TYR A 174 -8.39 11.89 -15.55
CA TYR A 174 -9.28 11.21 -14.63
C TYR A 174 -8.57 10.94 -13.30
N ASN A 175 -9.28 11.21 -12.21
CA ASN A 175 -8.83 10.81 -10.89
C ASN A 175 -10.00 10.24 -10.08
N TYR A 176 -9.78 9.11 -9.40
CA TYR A 176 -10.81 8.48 -8.58
C TYR A 176 -10.99 9.13 -7.19
N GLY A 177 -10.22 10.17 -6.88
CA GLY A 177 -10.28 10.95 -5.65
C GLY A 177 -10.63 12.42 -5.87
N TYR A 178 -10.59 13.17 -4.77
CA TYR A 178 -10.75 14.62 -4.80
C TYR A 178 -9.45 15.32 -5.18
N MET A 179 -9.58 16.54 -5.75
CA MET A 179 -8.46 17.42 -6.10
C MET A 179 -8.58 18.72 -5.32
N VAL A 180 -7.49 19.50 -5.24
CA VAL A 180 -7.53 20.87 -4.69
C VAL A 180 -8.31 21.80 -5.62
N TYR A 181 -8.68 22.98 -5.11
CA TYR A 181 -9.46 23.97 -5.84
C TYR A 181 -8.70 24.57 -7.04
N SER A 182 -7.43 24.90 -6.84
CA SER A 182 -6.57 25.51 -7.87
C SER A 182 -5.12 25.10 -7.67
N THR A 183 -4.28 25.34 -8.68
CA THR A 183 -2.85 24.96 -8.68
C THR A 183 -2.06 25.65 -7.57
N GLY A 184 -2.44 26.87 -7.17
CA GLY A 184 -1.80 27.62 -6.10
C GLY A 184 -1.84 26.98 -4.71
N PHE A 185 -2.66 25.91 -4.52
CA PHE A 185 -2.63 25.11 -3.29
C PHE A 185 -1.42 24.18 -3.21
N ILE A 186 -0.69 23.95 -4.32
CA ILE A 186 0.45 23.03 -4.41
C ILE A 186 1.76 23.84 -4.39
N ASP A 187 1.96 24.60 -3.33
CA ASP A 187 3.09 25.51 -3.19
C ASP A 187 4.43 24.84 -2.86
N LYS A 188 4.42 23.55 -2.50
CA LYS A 188 5.59 22.83 -1.99
C LYS A 188 5.76 21.48 -2.64
N PHE A 189 6.78 21.37 -3.47
CA PHE A 189 7.22 20.12 -4.11
C PHE A 189 8.68 20.20 -4.51
N ALA A 190 9.30 19.05 -4.75
CA ALA A 190 10.60 18.95 -5.41
C ALA A 190 10.57 17.84 -6.45
N LEU A 191 11.31 18.03 -7.53
CA LEU A 191 11.56 17.02 -8.56
C LEU A 191 13.04 16.66 -8.58
N THR A 192 13.34 15.37 -8.68
CA THR A 192 14.71 14.85 -8.78
C THR A 192 14.77 13.83 -9.91
N LYS A 193 15.80 13.95 -10.79
CA LYS A 193 16.06 12.89 -11.77
C LYS A 193 16.53 11.63 -11.07
N TYR A 194 15.90 10.51 -11.38
CA TYR A 194 16.26 9.23 -10.78
C TYR A 194 16.01 8.09 -11.75
N LYS A 195 17.09 7.32 -12.03
CA LYS A 195 17.07 6.21 -13.01
C LYS A 195 16.51 6.68 -14.37
N ASP A 196 15.51 5.99 -14.91
CA ASP A 196 14.83 6.25 -16.18
C ASP A 196 13.59 7.16 -16.05
N GLY A 197 13.50 7.91 -14.96
CA GLY A 197 12.38 8.80 -14.70
C GLY A 197 12.71 9.92 -13.71
N ILE A 198 11.67 10.40 -13.05
CA ILE A 198 11.73 11.46 -12.05
C ILE A 198 11.05 11.02 -10.77
N VAL A 199 11.47 11.60 -9.66
CA VAL A 199 10.81 11.44 -8.36
C VAL A 199 10.20 12.76 -7.95
N LEU A 200 8.90 12.74 -7.67
CA LEU A 200 8.15 13.83 -7.06
C LEU A 200 8.17 13.66 -5.54
N VAL A 201 8.70 14.63 -4.82
CA VAL A 201 8.67 14.71 -3.36
C VAL A 201 7.71 15.82 -2.93
N ILE A 202 6.82 15.49 -2.00
CA ILE A 202 5.88 16.42 -1.39
C ILE A 202 6.01 16.37 0.14
N PRO A 203 5.56 17.41 0.89
CA PRO A 203 5.65 17.41 2.33
C PRO A 203 5.01 16.19 2.99
N ARG A 204 5.54 15.78 4.13
CA ARG A 204 4.90 14.79 4.99
C ARG A 204 3.79 15.43 5.82
N LYS A 205 2.78 14.64 6.21
CA LYS A 205 1.68 15.12 7.06
C LYS A 205 2.15 15.60 8.45
N GLU A 206 3.25 14.99 8.95
CA GLU A 206 3.89 15.36 10.23
C GLU A 206 4.65 16.68 10.14
N ASN A 207 5.13 17.06 8.95
CA ASN A 207 5.85 18.29 8.70
C ASN A 207 5.40 18.95 7.39
N PRO A 208 4.17 19.51 7.35
CA PRO A 208 3.54 20.01 6.13
C PRO A 208 4.20 21.25 5.52
N GLU A 209 5.11 21.90 6.26
CA GLU A 209 5.78 23.13 5.83
C GLU A 209 7.11 22.87 5.11
N VAL A 210 7.63 21.62 5.11
CA VAL A 210 8.95 21.29 4.59
C VAL A 210 8.88 20.17 3.56
N VAL A 211 9.54 20.37 2.40
CA VAL A 211 9.85 19.30 1.46
C VAL A 211 11.23 18.76 1.81
N GLU A 212 11.28 17.51 2.22
CA GLU A 212 12.55 16.84 2.53
C GLU A 212 13.32 16.51 1.25
N GLU A 213 14.63 16.40 1.34
CA GLU A 213 15.45 15.90 0.25
C GLU A 213 15.09 14.44 -0.07
N PHE A 214 15.15 14.07 -1.35
CA PHE A 214 14.87 12.69 -1.77
C PHE A 214 15.93 11.72 -1.23
N VAL A 215 15.48 10.68 -0.53
CA VAL A 215 16.32 9.60 -0.01
C VAL A 215 15.97 8.31 -0.74
N PRO A 216 16.83 7.82 -1.67
CA PRO A 216 16.55 6.62 -2.45
C PRO A 216 16.62 5.34 -1.60
N GLU A 217 15.72 4.41 -1.88
CA GLU A 217 15.74 3.04 -1.36
C GLU A 217 15.93 2.03 -2.50
N GLU A 218 17.18 1.81 -2.89
CA GLU A 218 17.51 1.08 -4.12
C GLU A 218 16.97 -0.36 -4.14
N LYS A 219 16.99 -1.09 -3.03
CA LYS A 219 16.50 -2.48 -2.98
C LYS A 219 14.99 -2.55 -3.25
N ILE A 220 14.22 -1.67 -2.63
CA ILE A 220 12.77 -1.58 -2.84
C ILE A 220 12.48 -1.10 -4.26
N PHE A 221 13.21 -0.09 -4.73
CA PHE A 221 13.08 0.41 -6.09
C PHE A 221 13.30 -0.71 -7.11
N ASN A 222 14.40 -1.46 -7.00
CA ASN A 222 14.74 -2.52 -7.93
C ASN A 222 13.68 -3.64 -7.95
N GLU A 223 13.15 -4.02 -6.77
CA GLU A 223 12.11 -5.05 -6.69
C GLU A 223 10.80 -4.57 -7.34
N LEU A 224 10.37 -3.33 -7.06
CA LEU A 224 9.17 -2.75 -7.66
C LEU A 224 9.34 -2.53 -9.16
N ASN A 225 10.49 -2.05 -9.59
CA ASN A 225 10.80 -1.83 -11.00
C ASN A 225 10.80 -3.13 -11.80
N ASN A 226 11.43 -4.19 -11.28
CA ASN A 226 11.43 -5.51 -11.90
C ASN A 226 10.01 -6.10 -11.97
N ALA A 227 9.21 -5.91 -10.92
CA ALA A 227 7.82 -6.35 -10.89
C ALA A 227 6.94 -5.58 -11.89
N SER A 228 7.14 -4.26 -12.02
CA SER A 228 6.45 -3.41 -13.02
C SER A 228 6.79 -3.84 -14.44
N ILE A 229 8.09 -4.03 -14.75
CA ILE A 229 8.53 -4.53 -16.07
C ILE A 229 7.91 -5.90 -16.36
N SER A 230 7.99 -6.83 -15.41
CA SER A 230 7.40 -8.17 -15.58
C SER A 230 5.88 -8.11 -15.82
N ALA A 231 5.16 -7.19 -15.15
CA ALA A 231 3.74 -6.98 -15.38
C ALA A 231 3.45 -6.45 -16.80
N MET A 232 4.29 -5.52 -17.29
CA MET A 232 4.20 -5.02 -18.67
C MET A 232 4.46 -6.14 -19.69
N ASP A 233 5.49 -6.96 -19.47
CA ASP A 233 5.83 -8.09 -20.35
C ASP A 233 4.71 -9.14 -20.39
N MET A 234 3.98 -9.33 -19.27
CA MET A 234 2.80 -10.18 -19.19
C MET A 234 1.53 -9.52 -19.78
N GLY A 235 1.58 -8.26 -20.18
CA GLY A 235 0.41 -7.50 -20.67
C GLY A 235 -0.59 -7.13 -19.58
N VAL A 236 -0.21 -7.12 -18.30
CA VAL A 236 -1.06 -6.81 -17.13
C VAL A 236 -0.42 -5.68 -16.30
N SER A 237 -0.21 -4.54 -16.90
CA SER A 237 0.36 -3.36 -16.25
C SER A 237 -0.66 -2.51 -15.48
N ASP A 238 -1.94 -2.65 -15.82
CA ASP A 238 -3.05 -1.84 -15.31
C ASP A 238 -4.36 -2.63 -15.22
N VAL A 239 -5.34 -2.06 -14.53
CA VAL A 239 -6.64 -2.72 -14.31
C VAL A 239 -7.43 -2.89 -15.60
N GLY A 240 -7.30 -1.97 -16.56
CA GLY A 240 -7.94 -2.10 -17.86
C GLY A 240 -7.46 -3.33 -18.61
N SER A 241 -6.13 -3.54 -18.66
CA SER A 241 -5.49 -4.70 -19.28
C SER A 241 -5.82 -6.00 -18.54
N LEU A 242 -5.84 -5.99 -17.20
CA LEU A 242 -6.29 -7.11 -16.39
C LEU A 242 -7.74 -7.51 -16.74
N ASN A 243 -8.64 -6.54 -16.79
CA ASN A 243 -10.05 -6.78 -17.13
C ASN A 243 -10.22 -7.31 -18.55
N GLU A 244 -9.41 -6.84 -19.49
CA GLU A 244 -9.42 -7.33 -20.87
C GLU A 244 -8.99 -8.80 -20.94
N MET A 245 -7.94 -9.21 -20.23
CA MET A 245 -7.53 -10.62 -20.14
C MET A 245 -8.62 -11.48 -19.51
N ILE A 246 -9.28 -11.01 -18.45
CA ILE A 246 -10.38 -11.71 -17.80
C ILE A 246 -11.56 -11.88 -18.79
N ALA A 247 -11.94 -10.82 -19.48
CA ALA A 247 -13.05 -10.84 -20.46
C ALA A 247 -12.76 -11.75 -21.67
N ASN A 248 -11.50 -11.89 -22.05
CA ASN A 248 -11.05 -12.75 -23.14
C ASN A 248 -10.82 -14.23 -22.69
N GLY A 249 -11.12 -14.57 -21.43
CA GLY A 249 -11.00 -15.94 -20.93
C GLY A 249 -9.57 -16.39 -20.60
N MET A 250 -8.60 -15.46 -20.56
CA MET A 250 -7.18 -15.77 -20.32
C MET A 250 -6.82 -15.83 -18.82
N THR A 251 -7.81 -15.89 -17.95
CA THR A 251 -7.62 -15.83 -16.49
C THR A 251 -6.72 -16.95 -15.97
N ASN A 252 -6.90 -18.19 -16.47
CA ASN A 252 -6.12 -19.34 -16.01
C ASN A 252 -4.65 -19.19 -16.38
N GLU A 253 -4.37 -18.78 -17.61
CA GLU A 253 -3.00 -18.55 -18.08
C GLU A 253 -2.30 -17.46 -17.26
N MET A 254 -2.97 -16.36 -17.01
CA MET A 254 -2.48 -15.27 -16.16
C MET A 254 -2.14 -15.75 -14.73
N ILE A 255 -3.00 -16.57 -14.11
CA ILE A 255 -2.75 -17.13 -12.78
C ILE A 255 -1.50 -18.01 -12.82
N LEU A 256 -1.41 -18.92 -13.77
CA LEU A 256 -0.28 -19.86 -13.89
C LEU A 256 1.06 -19.14 -14.12
N ILE A 257 1.09 -18.12 -14.99
CA ILE A 257 2.30 -17.33 -15.25
C ILE A 257 2.71 -16.56 -14.00
N SER A 258 1.75 -15.90 -13.32
CA SER A 258 2.02 -15.14 -12.09
C SER A 258 2.58 -16.05 -10.97
N GLU A 259 2.01 -17.24 -10.80
CA GLU A 259 2.48 -18.20 -9.77
C GLU A 259 3.83 -18.81 -10.14
N ALA A 260 4.07 -19.10 -11.42
CA ALA A 260 5.39 -19.59 -11.88
C ALA A 260 6.49 -18.52 -11.67
N TYR A 261 6.20 -17.26 -11.94
CA TYR A 261 7.11 -16.16 -11.66
C TYR A 261 7.41 -16.03 -10.16
N MET A 262 6.38 -16.15 -9.32
CA MET A 262 6.52 -16.15 -7.86
C MET A 262 7.41 -17.30 -7.38
N GLU A 263 7.18 -18.52 -7.89
CA GLU A 263 7.96 -19.70 -7.51
C GLU A 263 9.43 -19.56 -7.92
N LYS A 264 9.69 -19.05 -9.13
CA LYS A 264 11.04 -18.75 -9.59
C LYS A 264 11.77 -17.81 -8.63
N LYS A 265 11.13 -16.72 -8.20
CA LYS A 265 11.71 -15.73 -7.25
C LYS A 265 12.04 -16.36 -5.90
N ILE A 266 11.19 -17.27 -5.40
CA ILE A 266 11.46 -17.99 -4.15
C ILE A 266 12.65 -18.95 -4.34
N GLY A 267 12.74 -19.62 -5.49
CA GLY A 267 13.88 -20.47 -5.86
C GLY A 267 15.19 -19.67 -5.93
N ASP A 268 15.19 -18.49 -6.56
CA ASP A 268 16.36 -17.61 -6.65
C ASP A 268 16.88 -17.23 -5.24
N ILE A 269 15.99 -16.97 -4.29
CA ILE A 269 16.35 -16.67 -2.89
C ILE A 269 16.93 -17.92 -2.20
N ALA A 270 16.33 -19.09 -2.41
CA ALA A 270 16.86 -20.35 -1.85
C ALA A 270 18.26 -20.66 -2.37
N GLU A 271 18.51 -20.46 -3.66
CA GLU A 271 19.83 -20.62 -4.24
C GLU A 271 20.87 -19.64 -3.65
N ASP A 272 20.49 -18.38 -3.42
CA ASP A 272 21.36 -17.37 -2.82
C ASP A 272 21.76 -17.75 -1.38
N ILE A 273 20.78 -18.25 -0.59
CA ILE A 273 21.02 -18.76 0.77
C ILE A 273 22.04 -19.90 0.73
N ILE A 274 21.89 -20.85 -0.21
CA ILE A 274 22.77 -22.01 -0.35
C ILE A 274 24.16 -21.59 -0.80
N LYS A 275 24.28 -20.71 -1.77
CA LYS A 275 25.57 -20.17 -2.26
C LYS A 275 26.37 -19.49 -1.16
N ARG A 276 25.72 -18.85 -0.18
CA ARG A 276 26.39 -18.23 0.96
C ARG A 276 27.05 -19.28 1.89
N GLY A 277 26.52 -20.49 1.97
CA GLY A 277 27.12 -21.68 2.56
C GLY A 277 27.20 -21.73 4.10
N ASN A 278 27.15 -20.60 4.79
CA ASN A 278 27.25 -20.53 6.25
C ASN A 278 25.94 -20.12 6.95
N VAL A 279 24.84 -19.99 6.20
CA VAL A 279 23.55 -19.58 6.73
C VAL A 279 22.97 -20.69 7.63
N LYS A 280 22.57 -20.31 8.84
CA LYS A 280 21.87 -21.16 9.81
C LYS A 280 20.52 -20.59 10.22
N LEU A 281 20.33 -19.29 10.00
CA LEU A 281 19.15 -18.54 10.39
C LEU A 281 18.65 -17.73 9.20
N VAL A 282 17.51 -18.11 8.66
CA VAL A 282 16.75 -17.29 7.70
C VAL A 282 15.72 -16.50 8.48
N MET A 283 15.81 -15.18 8.44
CA MET A 283 14.99 -14.26 9.24
C MET A 283 14.07 -13.43 8.35
N ILE A 284 12.76 -13.74 8.38
CA ILE A 284 11.76 -13.18 7.49
C ILE A 284 10.93 -12.15 8.24
N ALA A 285 10.99 -10.88 7.82
CA ALA A 285 10.10 -9.84 8.33
C ALA A 285 9.31 -9.16 7.23
N GLY A 286 8.18 -8.62 7.61
CA GLY A 286 7.34 -7.86 6.73
C GLY A 286 6.06 -7.39 7.41
N PRO A 287 5.36 -6.42 6.82
CA PRO A 287 4.18 -5.82 7.40
C PRO A 287 3.02 -6.82 7.50
N SER A 288 1.98 -6.44 8.24
CA SER A 288 0.78 -7.27 8.39
C SER A 288 0.18 -7.64 7.04
N SER A 289 -0.23 -8.91 6.91
CA SER A 289 -0.83 -9.48 5.69
C SER A 289 0.08 -9.45 4.46
N SER A 290 1.39 -9.46 4.65
CA SER A 290 2.37 -9.62 3.56
C SER A 290 2.52 -11.07 3.07
N GLY A 291 1.96 -12.07 3.79
CA GLY A 291 2.08 -13.50 3.42
C GLY A 291 3.36 -14.17 3.93
N LYS A 292 3.93 -13.69 5.04
CA LYS A 292 5.17 -14.22 5.65
C LYS A 292 5.10 -15.72 5.89
N THR A 293 4.00 -16.19 6.48
CA THR A 293 3.85 -17.60 6.90
C THR A 293 3.84 -18.51 5.68
N THR A 294 3.03 -18.22 4.66
CA THR A 294 3.02 -19.01 3.41
C THR A 294 4.35 -18.94 2.69
N PHE A 295 5.00 -17.77 2.65
CA PHE A 295 6.31 -17.61 2.04
C PHE A 295 7.38 -18.44 2.77
N SER A 296 7.39 -18.47 4.11
CA SER A 296 8.34 -19.27 4.89
C SER A 296 8.22 -20.77 4.59
N HIS A 297 6.98 -21.25 4.43
CA HIS A 297 6.73 -22.65 4.02
C HIS A 297 7.19 -22.93 2.59
N ARG A 298 6.89 -22.05 1.63
CA ARG A 298 7.34 -22.20 0.22
C ARG A 298 8.87 -22.17 0.13
N LEU A 299 9.52 -21.24 0.81
CA LEU A 299 10.98 -21.16 0.87
C LEU A 299 11.57 -22.44 1.51
N SER A 300 10.94 -22.94 2.57
CA SER A 300 11.33 -24.20 3.20
C SER A 300 11.27 -25.37 2.22
N ILE A 301 10.24 -25.44 1.37
CA ILE A 301 10.13 -26.48 0.32
C ILE A 301 11.27 -26.35 -0.70
N GLN A 302 11.61 -25.14 -1.13
CA GLN A 302 12.74 -24.90 -2.04
C GLN A 302 14.07 -25.33 -1.40
N LEU A 303 14.31 -25.00 -0.13
CA LEU A 303 15.49 -25.45 0.59
C LEU A 303 15.55 -26.98 0.71
N MET A 304 14.40 -27.64 0.99
CA MET A 304 14.33 -29.11 1.02
C MET A 304 14.63 -29.75 -0.35
N ALA A 305 14.18 -29.13 -1.44
CA ALA A 305 14.49 -29.61 -2.79
C ALA A 305 16.01 -29.59 -3.10
N HIS A 306 16.76 -28.76 -2.39
CA HIS A 306 18.22 -28.69 -2.43
C HIS A 306 18.91 -29.52 -1.33
N GLY A 307 18.19 -30.36 -0.59
CA GLY A 307 18.74 -31.26 0.43
C GLY A 307 18.99 -30.59 1.80
N ILE A 308 18.55 -29.36 2.00
CA ILE A 308 18.62 -28.65 3.29
C ILE A 308 17.39 -29.01 4.12
N LYS A 309 17.52 -29.13 5.43
CA LYS A 309 16.39 -29.39 6.34
C LYS A 309 16.00 -28.12 7.08
N PRO A 310 14.93 -27.41 6.64
CA PRO A 310 14.45 -26.20 7.30
C PRO A 310 13.56 -26.53 8.49
N HIS A 311 13.61 -25.68 9.51
CA HIS A 311 12.73 -25.70 10.67
C HIS A 311 12.03 -24.35 10.78
N PRO A 312 10.74 -24.24 10.34
CA PRO A 312 9.94 -23.05 10.50
C PRO A 312 9.70 -22.71 11.98
N LEU A 313 9.82 -21.43 12.33
CA LEU A 313 9.62 -20.93 13.68
C LEU A 313 9.02 -19.51 13.62
N GLU A 314 7.97 -19.28 14.41
CA GLU A 314 7.34 -17.98 14.55
C GLU A 314 7.90 -17.24 15.77
N VAL A 315 8.38 -16.01 15.57
CA VAL A 315 8.83 -15.14 16.67
C VAL A 315 7.69 -14.83 17.62
N ASP A 316 6.45 -14.82 17.13
CA ASP A 316 5.24 -14.57 17.92
C ASP A 316 5.07 -15.59 19.09
N ASN A 317 5.70 -16.76 19.01
CA ASN A 317 5.76 -17.72 20.12
C ASN A 317 6.54 -17.21 21.34
N TYR A 318 7.34 -16.18 21.17
CA TYR A 318 8.15 -15.55 22.22
C TYR A 318 7.55 -14.26 22.78
N PHE A 319 6.25 -13.99 22.55
CA PHE A 319 5.57 -12.91 23.26
C PHE A 319 5.67 -13.11 24.77
N LYS A 320 5.84 -12.01 25.50
CA LYS A 320 5.62 -11.98 26.95
C LYS A 320 4.14 -12.22 27.26
N ASN A 321 3.82 -12.66 28.48
CA ASN A 321 2.44 -12.78 28.89
C ASN A 321 1.72 -11.42 28.76
N ARG A 322 0.41 -11.46 28.55
CA ARG A 322 -0.40 -10.24 28.31
C ARG A 322 -0.27 -9.20 29.42
N GLU A 323 -0.10 -9.63 30.66
CA GLU A 323 0.11 -8.75 31.81
C GLU A 323 1.44 -8.00 31.77
N ASP A 324 2.48 -8.57 31.11
CA ASP A 324 3.83 -8.02 30.96
C ASP A 324 4.00 -7.26 29.63
N THR A 325 2.95 -7.22 28.79
CA THR A 325 2.99 -6.53 27.49
C THR A 325 3.02 -5.01 27.71
N PRO A 326 3.95 -4.24 27.09
CA PRO A 326 4.02 -2.79 27.21
C PRO A 326 2.75 -2.13 26.70
N ARG A 327 2.50 -0.90 27.17
CA ARG A 327 1.38 -0.08 26.71
C ARG A 327 1.86 1.07 25.83
N ASP A 328 1.05 1.41 24.83
CA ASP A 328 1.30 2.56 23.97
C ASP A 328 0.94 3.89 24.69
N GLU A 329 1.15 5.01 24.00
CA GLU A 329 0.86 6.37 24.50
C GLU A 329 -0.63 6.58 24.87
N LYS A 330 -1.53 5.71 24.38
CA LYS A 330 -2.97 5.74 24.66
C LYS A 330 -3.36 4.80 25.81
N GLY A 331 -2.40 4.06 26.38
CA GLY A 331 -2.62 3.08 27.43
C GLY A 331 -3.10 1.71 26.92
N GLU A 332 -3.17 1.49 25.60
CA GLU A 332 -3.50 0.20 25.00
C GLU A 332 -2.27 -0.71 24.94
N LEU A 333 -2.49 -2.04 24.95
CA LEU A 333 -1.39 -3.00 24.84
C LEU A 333 -0.69 -2.87 23.47
N ASP A 334 0.63 -2.63 23.48
CA ASP A 334 1.44 -2.47 22.27
C ASP A 334 2.13 -3.79 21.88
N PHE A 335 1.40 -4.67 21.20
CA PHE A 335 1.94 -5.92 20.66
C PHE A 335 2.87 -5.72 19.45
N GLU A 336 2.90 -4.53 18.88
CA GLU A 336 3.82 -4.21 17.77
C GLU A 336 5.21 -3.77 18.27
N SER A 337 5.37 -3.50 19.57
CA SER A 337 6.66 -3.17 20.18
C SER A 337 7.58 -4.37 20.28
N LEU A 338 8.88 -4.17 20.03
CA LEU A 338 9.90 -5.19 20.29
C LEU A 338 9.95 -5.57 21.79
N ASP A 339 9.60 -4.65 22.68
CA ASP A 339 9.58 -4.89 24.13
C ASP A 339 8.43 -5.83 24.57
N ALA A 340 7.47 -6.11 23.70
CA ALA A 340 6.46 -7.14 23.93
C ALA A 340 7.03 -8.56 23.78
N MET A 341 8.23 -8.70 23.22
CA MET A 341 8.90 -9.98 23.00
C MET A 341 9.86 -10.30 24.16
N ASP A 342 9.99 -11.58 24.48
CA ASP A 342 11.02 -12.10 25.38
C ASP A 342 12.31 -12.36 24.58
N ILE A 343 13.05 -11.28 24.34
CA ILE A 343 14.26 -11.28 23.52
C ILE A 343 15.35 -12.15 24.16
N GLU A 344 15.44 -12.18 25.50
CA GLU A 344 16.46 -12.95 26.20
C GLU A 344 16.21 -14.45 26.01
N GLN A 345 14.98 -14.93 26.22
CA GLN A 345 14.62 -16.32 26.00
C GLN A 345 14.81 -16.70 24.52
N PHE A 346 14.39 -15.84 23.58
CA PHE A 346 14.61 -16.09 22.15
C PHE A 346 16.10 -16.29 21.83
N ASN A 347 16.98 -15.40 22.31
CA ASN A 347 18.41 -15.54 22.06
C ASN A 347 19.02 -16.76 22.76
N ALA A 348 18.56 -17.12 23.97
CA ALA A 348 19.03 -18.30 24.69
C ALA A 348 18.68 -19.58 23.91
N ASP A 349 17.42 -19.71 23.50
CA ASP A 349 16.93 -20.88 22.74
C ASP A 349 17.62 -21.01 21.39
N MET A 350 17.73 -19.91 20.63
CA MET A 350 18.40 -19.94 19.32
C MET A 350 19.90 -20.26 19.45
N SER A 351 20.57 -19.73 20.47
CA SER A 351 21.98 -20.05 20.73
C SER A 351 22.18 -21.53 21.10
N ALA A 352 21.33 -22.07 21.96
CA ALA A 352 21.35 -23.50 22.33
C ALA A 352 21.12 -24.39 21.11
N LEU A 353 20.14 -24.05 20.25
CA LEU A 353 19.88 -24.78 19.00
C LEU A 353 21.10 -24.74 18.06
N LEU A 354 21.74 -23.60 17.88
CA LEU A 354 22.95 -23.45 17.06
C LEU A 354 24.13 -24.26 17.61
N ASN A 355 24.19 -24.48 18.93
CA ASN A 355 25.16 -25.35 19.60
C ASN A 355 24.80 -26.85 19.50
N GLY A 356 23.67 -27.20 18.87
CA GLY A 356 23.19 -28.58 18.73
C GLY A 356 22.52 -29.14 19.99
N GLU A 357 22.09 -28.29 20.90
CA GLU A 357 21.33 -28.67 22.08
C GLU A 357 19.87 -28.94 21.74
N LYS A 358 19.18 -29.70 22.58
CA LYS A 358 17.73 -29.93 22.46
C LYS A 358 16.98 -28.88 23.25
N VAL A 359 16.15 -28.11 22.58
CA VAL A 359 15.38 -27.00 23.17
C VAL A 359 13.88 -27.26 23.03
N GLU A 360 13.13 -26.96 24.08
CA GLU A 360 11.68 -26.95 24.01
C GLU A 360 11.20 -25.57 23.50
N ILE A 361 10.60 -25.54 22.32
CA ILE A 361 10.11 -24.33 21.68
C ILE A 361 8.76 -23.96 22.29
N PRO A 362 8.59 -22.74 22.82
CA PRO A 362 7.31 -22.28 23.35
C PRO A 362 6.26 -22.12 22.27
N SER A 363 5.02 -22.00 22.67
CA SER A 363 3.90 -21.54 21.85
C SER A 363 3.15 -20.41 22.58
N PHE A 364 2.66 -19.43 21.84
CA PHE A 364 1.88 -18.34 22.45
C PHE A 364 0.39 -18.53 22.17
N ASN A 365 -0.39 -18.63 23.24
CA ASN A 365 -1.83 -18.76 23.15
C ASN A 365 -2.51 -17.38 23.14
N PHE A 366 -2.87 -16.89 21.95
CA PHE A 366 -3.49 -15.57 21.77
C PHE A 366 -4.85 -15.41 22.49
N LYS A 367 -5.54 -16.51 22.81
CA LYS A 367 -6.83 -16.44 23.53
C LYS A 367 -6.61 -16.16 25.02
N THR A 368 -5.70 -16.91 25.65
CA THR A 368 -5.34 -16.73 27.07
C THR A 368 -4.37 -15.56 27.25
N GLY A 369 -3.55 -15.25 26.26
CA GLY A 369 -2.49 -14.27 26.33
C GLY A 369 -1.27 -14.77 27.12
N GLN A 370 -1.01 -16.07 27.10
CA GLN A 370 0.08 -16.69 27.84
C GLN A 370 0.97 -17.53 26.92
N ARG A 371 2.25 -17.60 27.27
CA ARG A 371 3.20 -18.50 26.65
C ARG A 371 3.11 -19.87 27.34
N GLU A 372 3.07 -20.93 26.54
CA GLU A 372 2.88 -22.30 26.96
C GLU A 372 4.02 -23.19 26.43
N TYR A 373 4.39 -24.20 27.19
CA TYR A 373 5.35 -25.23 26.78
C TYR A 373 4.59 -26.56 26.68
N ASN A 374 4.50 -27.07 25.44
CA ASN A 374 3.61 -28.19 25.08
C ASN A 374 4.40 -29.44 24.64
N GLY A 375 5.68 -29.55 25.04
CA GLY A 375 6.54 -30.67 24.68
C GLY A 375 7.06 -30.63 23.23
N ASN A 376 7.06 -29.46 22.59
CA ASN A 376 7.58 -29.28 21.24
C ASN A 376 9.11 -29.08 21.28
N PHE A 377 9.86 -30.19 21.18
CA PHE A 377 11.31 -30.17 21.23
C PHE A 377 11.94 -30.10 19.84
N LEU A 378 12.89 -29.21 19.67
CA LEU A 378 13.71 -29.06 18.47
C LEU A 378 15.19 -29.32 18.79
N LYS A 379 15.91 -29.95 17.86
CA LYS A 379 17.37 -30.08 17.87
C LYS A 379 17.86 -29.96 16.44
N LEU A 380 18.83 -29.11 16.18
CA LEU A 380 19.40 -28.91 14.86
C LEU A 380 20.50 -29.94 14.56
N GLY A 381 20.45 -30.48 13.34
CA GLY A 381 21.55 -31.22 12.73
C GLY A 381 22.54 -30.27 12.04
N LYS A 382 23.61 -30.87 11.47
CA LYS A 382 24.69 -30.11 10.82
C LYS A 382 24.19 -29.29 9.63
N ASP A 383 23.26 -29.82 8.84
CA ASP A 383 22.75 -29.22 7.61
C ASP A 383 21.34 -28.60 7.78
N ASP A 384 20.89 -28.48 9.02
CA ASP A 384 19.61 -27.89 9.34
C ASP A 384 19.70 -26.36 9.35
N ILE A 385 18.60 -25.69 8.95
CA ILE A 385 18.45 -24.23 8.95
C ILE A 385 17.17 -23.87 9.71
N LEU A 386 17.21 -22.86 10.55
CA LEU A 386 16.02 -22.24 11.14
C LEU A 386 15.43 -21.21 10.16
N VAL A 387 14.15 -21.34 9.86
CA VAL A 387 13.40 -20.36 9.06
C VAL A 387 12.45 -19.62 10.01
N ILE A 388 12.87 -18.44 10.44
CA ILE A 388 12.24 -17.68 11.49
C ILE A 388 11.43 -16.54 10.87
N GLU A 389 10.15 -16.44 11.18
CA GLU A 389 9.30 -15.35 10.72
C GLU A 389 8.74 -14.52 11.87
N GLY A 390 8.65 -13.20 11.66
CA GLY A 390 8.06 -12.25 12.60
C GLY A 390 8.34 -10.82 12.20
N ILE A 391 7.55 -9.88 12.72
CA ILE A 391 7.68 -8.47 12.36
C ILE A 391 9.04 -7.86 12.73
N HIS A 392 9.72 -8.41 13.74
CA HIS A 392 10.99 -7.91 14.27
C HIS A 392 12.24 -8.60 13.70
N CYS A 393 12.11 -9.58 12.78
CA CYS A 393 13.24 -10.37 12.29
C CYS A 393 14.35 -9.56 11.60
N LEU A 394 14.07 -8.35 11.08
CA LEU A 394 15.09 -7.46 10.53
C LEU A 394 15.84 -6.64 11.58
N ASN A 395 15.28 -6.50 12.78
CA ASN A 395 15.86 -5.70 13.84
C ASN A 395 16.99 -6.49 14.54
N ASP A 396 18.22 -5.98 14.48
CA ASP A 396 19.38 -6.63 15.11
C ASP A 396 19.25 -6.78 16.63
N LYS A 397 18.41 -5.98 17.28
CA LYS A 397 18.15 -6.12 18.72
C LYS A 397 17.44 -7.44 19.05
N LEU A 398 16.60 -7.98 18.14
CA LEU A 398 15.95 -9.26 18.36
C LEU A 398 16.97 -10.41 18.46
N SER A 399 18.01 -10.38 17.64
CA SER A 399 18.98 -11.47 17.48
C SER A 399 20.41 -11.05 17.90
N TYR A 400 20.52 -10.23 18.95
CA TYR A 400 21.78 -9.57 19.31
C TYR A 400 22.90 -10.52 19.76
N LYS A 401 22.59 -11.70 20.29
CA LYS A 401 23.56 -12.73 20.67
C LYS A 401 23.92 -13.69 19.53
N LEU A 402 23.18 -13.68 18.43
CA LEU A 402 23.35 -14.65 17.35
C LEU A 402 24.43 -14.18 16.36
N PRO A 403 25.24 -15.09 15.79
CA PRO A 403 26.29 -14.73 14.84
C PRO A 403 25.74 -14.02 13.61
N LYS A 404 26.28 -12.87 13.26
CA LYS A 404 25.80 -12.08 12.10
C LYS A 404 25.98 -12.80 10.78
N ASP A 405 27.11 -13.48 10.61
CA ASP A 405 27.46 -14.16 9.35
C ASP A 405 26.62 -15.41 9.07
N SER A 406 25.92 -15.94 10.08
CA SER A 406 25.01 -17.08 9.93
C SER A 406 23.57 -16.68 9.63
N ARG A 407 23.27 -15.39 9.57
CA ARG A 407 21.92 -14.87 9.32
C ARG A 407 21.74 -14.47 7.86
N TYR A 408 20.55 -14.76 7.34
CA TYR A 408 20.06 -14.27 6.05
C TYR A 408 18.71 -13.59 6.26
N LYS A 409 18.64 -12.31 6.03
CA LYS A 409 17.48 -11.48 6.31
C LYS A 409 16.66 -11.25 5.06
N ILE A 410 15.35 -11.47 5.14
CA ILE A 410 14.41 -11.28 4.03
C ILE A 410 13.33 -10.29 4.44
N TYR A 411 13.18 -9.23 3.66
CA TYR A 411 12.02 -8.33 3.74
C TYR A 411 10.96 -8.78 2.76
N ILE A 412 9.75 -9.09 3.24
CA ILE A 412 8.60 -9.45 2.40
C ILE A 412 7.47 -8.43 2.55
N SER A 413 6.93 -7.96 1.43
CA SER A 413 5.75 -7.10 1.42
C SER A 413 4.91 -7.36 0.18
N ALA A 414 3.59 -7.14 0.28
CA ALA A 414 2.72 -7.12 -0.89
C ALA A 414 2.82 -5.74 -1.54
N LEU A 415 3.84 -5.56 -2.37
CA LEU A 415 4.13 -4.33 -3.09
C LEU A 415 3.33 -4.33 -4.40
N THR A 416 2.10 -3.80 -4.35
CA THR A 416 1.21 -3.77 -5.52
C THR A 416 1.84 -2.94 -6.63
N GLN A 417 2.17 -3.58 -7.76
CA GLN A 417 2.71 -2.97 -8.97
C GLN A 417 1.64 -2.67 -10.02
N LEU A 418 0.46 -3.28 -9.89
CA LEU A 418 -0.69 -3.00 -10.76
C LEU A 418 -1.20 -1.59 -10.51
N ASN A 419 -1.36 -0.80 -11.56
CA ASN A 419 -1.99 0.51 -11.51
C ASN A 419 -3.46 0.45 -11.94
N ILE A 420 -4.25 1.44 -11.54
CA ILE A 420 -5.62 1.61 -12.08
C ILE A 420 -5.55 1.98 -13.57
N ASP A 421 -4.70 2.95 -13.89
CA ASP A 421 -4.34 3.43 -15.22
C ASP A 421 -2.95 4.09 -15.17
N GLU A 422 -2.49 4.70 -16.26
CA GLU A 422 -1.16 5.31 -16.39
C GLU A 422 -0.83 6.38 -15.32
N HIS A 423 -1.85 7.04 -14.76
CA HIS A 423 -1.66 8.13 -13.80
C HIS A 423 -2.17 7.83 -12.39
N ASN A 424 -2.94 6.76 -12.23
CA ASN A 424 -3.55 6.39 -10.96
C ASN A 424 -2.97 5.08 -10.43
N ARG A 425 -2.07 5.17 -9.46
CA ARG A 425 -1.51 4.00 -8.79
C ARG A 425 -2.45 3.41 -7.74
N ILE A 426 -2.25 2.13 -7.44
CA ILE A 426 -2.90 1.45 -6.32
C ILE A 426 -1.97 1.52 -5.10
N PRO A 427 -2.40 2.10 -3.97
CA PRO A 427 -1.60 2.07 -2.75
C PRO A 427 -1.38 0.62 -2.27
N THR A 428 -0.15 0.26 -1.95
CA THR A 428 0.20 -1.07 -1.40
C THR A 428 -0.56 -1.40 -0.12
N THR A 429 -0.94 -0.36 0.62
CA THR A 429 -1.77 -0.46 1.83
C THR A 429 -3.16 -1.02 1.57
N ASP A 430 -3.75 -0.73 0.41
CA ASP A 430 -5.11 -1.17 0.08
C ASP A 430 -5.15 -2.69 -0.14
N GLY A 431 -4.25 -3.27 -0.92
CA GLY A 431 -4.14 -4.71 -1.11
C GLY A 431 -3.96 -5.45 0.22
N ARG A 432 -3.06 -4.95 1.09
CA ARG A 432 -2.82 -5.56 2.41
C ARG A 432 -4.03 -5.41 3.35
N LEU A 433 -4.75 -4.29 3.30
CA LEU A 433 -5.98 -4.10 4.07
C LEU A 433 -7.07 -5.09 3.64
N LEU A 434 -7.25 -5.30 2.33
CA LEU A 434 -8.18 -6.30 1.80
C LEU A 434 -7.81 -7.71 2.26
N ARG A 435 -6.55 -8.12 2.15
CA ARG A 435 -6.03 -9.40 2.64
C ARG A 435 -6.31 -9.56 4.15
N ARG A 436 -5.97 -8.54 4.94
CA ARG A 436 -6.20 -8.55 6.39
C ARG A 436 -7.68 -8.70 6.73
N MET A 437 -8.55 -7.94 6.10
CA MET A 437 -9.98 -7.94 6.37
C MET A 437 -10.58 -9.34 6.14
N ILE A 438 -10.22 -10.00 5.04
CA ILE A 438 -10.68 -11.35 4.73
C ILE A 438 -10.18 -12.33 5.80
N ARG A 439 -8.88 -12.29 6.14
CA ARG A 439 -8.28 -13.16 7.15
C ARG A 439 -8.91 -12.96 8.53
N ASP A 440 -9.07 -11.70 8.95
CA ASP A 440 -9.60 -11.35 10.26
C ASP A 440 -11.04 -11.87 10.44
N VAL A 441 -11.89 -11.70 9.43
CA VAL A 441 -13.27 -12.22 9.45
C VAL A 441 -13.29 -13.74 9.45
N ARG A 442 -12.48 -14.39 8.60
CA ARG A 442 -12.53 -15.85 8.43
C ARG A 442 -11.87 -16.65 9.54
N LYS A 443 -10.72 -16.16 10.06
CA LYS A 443 -9.89 -16.93 11.00
C LYS A 443 -9.92 -16.40 12.42
N ARG A 444 -10.12 -15.09 12.60
CA ARG A 444 -9.98 -14.41 13.89
C ARG A 444 -11.30 -13.96 14.52
N GLY A 445 -12.41 -14.05 13.76
CA GLY A 445 -13.72 -13.58 14.22
C GLY A 445 -13.78 -12.06 14.47
N ILE A 446 -12.88 -11.29 13.86
CA ILE A 446 -12.82 -9.83 13.99
C ILE A 446 -13.74 -9.22 12.93
N SER A 447 -14.61 -8.30 13.34
CA SER A 447 -15.51 -7.63 12.40
C SER A 447 -14.76 -6.67 11.47
N PRO A 448 -15.26 -6.41 10.25
CA PRO A 448 -14.64 -5.49 9.30
C PRO A 448 -14.52 -4.06 9.84
N THR A 449 -15.51 -3.59 10.60
CA THR A 449 -15.47 -2.29 11.28
C THR A 449 -14.28 -2.22 12.24
N LYS A 450 -14.03 -3.27 13.02
CA LYS A 450 -12.89 -3.33 13.95
C LYS A 450 -11.56 -3.40 13.20
N THR A 451 -11.47 -4.16 12.11
CA THR A 451 -10.26 -4.19 11.25
C THR A 451 -9.93 -2.81 10.70
N LEU A 452 -10.93 -2.07 10.20
CA LEU A 452 -10.75 -0.69 9.71
C LEU A 452 -10.31 0.25 10.84
N ALA A 453 -10.94 0.19 12.01
CA ALA A 453 -10.62 1.03 13.15
C ALA A 453 -9.17 0.82 13.66
N MET A 454 -8.67 -0.42 13.59
CA MET A 454 -7.31 -0.77 14.02
C MET A 454 -6.23 -0.46 12.97
N TRP A 455 -6.60 -0.21 11.71
CA TRP A 455 -5.64 -0.14 10.61
C TRP A 455 -4.57 0.95 10.79
N ASP A 456 -4.95 2.12 11.27
CA ASP A 456 -4.00 3.21 11.55
C ASP A 456 -2.98 2.84 12.64
N SER A 457 -3.39 2.07 13.65
CA SER A 457 -2.46 1.59 14.69
C SER A 457 -1.46 0.59 14.13
N VAL A 458 -1.93 -0.34 13.30
CA VAL A 458 -1.06 -1.30 12.60
C VAL A 458 -0.05 -0.57 11.73
N ARG A 459 -0.49 0.44 10.98
CA ARG A 459 0.40 1.25 10.14
C ARG A 459 1.49 1.96 10.95
N ARG A 460 1.14 2.57 12.07
CA ARG A 460 2.14 3.18 12.96
C ARG A 460 3.14 2.16 13.51
N GLY A 461 2.68 0.95 13.85
CA GLY A 461 3.57 -0.14 14.26
C GLY A 461 4.57 -0.53 13.17
N GLU A 462 4.10 -0.65 11.92
CA GLU A 462 4.96 -0.92 10.75
C GLU A 462 6.01 0.18 10.52
N GLU A 463 5.61 1.44 10.61
CA GLU A 463 6.47 2.61 10.45
C GLU A 463 7.57 2.69 11.52
N ARG A 464 7.31 2.22 12.75
CA ARG A 464 8.28 2.19 13.84
C ARG A 464 9.19 0.97 13.81
N ASN A 465 8.64 -0.20 13.51
CA ASN A 465 9.29 -1.47 13.83
C ASN A 465 9.74 -2.28 12.60
N ILE A 466 9.29 -1.93 11.39
CA ILE A 466 9.60 -2.70 10.17
C ILE A 466 10.35 -1.84 9.15
N PHE A 467 9.76 -0.75 8.71
CA PHE A 467 10.30 0.05 7.61
C PHE A 467 11.70 0.64 7.87
N PRO A 468 12.08 1.05 9.11
CA PRO A 468 13.43 1.53 9.36
C PRO A 468 14.52 0.47 9.14
N TYR A 469 14.15 -0.82 9.15
CA TYR A 469 15.08 -1.94 9.02
C TYR A 469 15.07 -2.61 7.65
N GLN A 470 14.15 -2.23 6.74
CA GLN A 470 13.95 -2.90 5.45
C GLN A 470 15.20 -2.87 4.56
N SER A 471 15.99 -1.80 4.60
CA SER A 471 17.24 -1.67 3.84
C SER A 471 18.34 -2.63 4.32
N SER A 472 18.25 -3.15 5.57
CA SER A 472 19.20 -4.12 6.13
C SER A 472 18.97 -5.56 5.65
N ALA A 473 17.89 -5.83 4.93
CA ALA A 473 17.58 -7.15 4.39
C ALA A 473 18.61 -7.56 3.32
N ASP A 474 18.98 -8.84 3.29
CA ASP A 474 19.82 -9.42 2.23
C ASP A 474 19.00 -9.57 0.94
N ALA A 475 17.75 -9.98 1.05
CA ALA A 475 16.80 -10.07 -0.07
C ALA A 475 15.48 -9.33 0.24
N THR A 476 14.87 -8.79 -0.82
CA THR A 476 13.50 -8.25 -0.79
C THR A 476 12.62 -9.11 -1.66
N PHE A 477 11.42 -9.44 -1.17
CA PHE A 477 10.46 -10.26 -1.89
C PHE A 477 9.10 -9.57 -1.99
N ASN A 478 8.61 -9.40 -3.21
CA ASN A 478 7.26 -8.90 -3.46
C ASN A 478 6.26 -10.05 -3.49
N SER A 479 5.33 -10.08 -2.55
CA SER A 479 4.29 -11.11 -2.44
C SER A 479 2.98 -10.75 -3.14
N ALA A 480 2.90 -9.60 -3.81
CA ALA A 480 1.71 -9.22 -4.57
C ALA A 480 1.61 -10.03 -5.88
N LEU A 481 0.39 -10.41 -6.23
CA LEU A 481 0.06 -11.09 -7.48
C LEU A 481 -0.81 -10.16 -8.35
N ASN A 482 -0.54 -10.09 -9.65
CA ASN A 482 -1.23 -9.16 -10.54
C ASN A 482 -2.75 -9.37 -10.57
N TYR A 483 -3.23 -10.60 -10.34
CA TYR A 483 -4.63 -10.98 -10.36
C TYR A 483 -5.33 -10.94 -8.98
N GLU A 484 -4.57 -10.72 -7.91
CA GLU A 484 -5.06 -10.95 -6.54
C GLU A 484 -6.27 -10.11 -6.16
N ILE A 485 -6.31 -8.82 -6.54
CA ILE A 485 -7.43 -7.94 -6.19
C ILE A 485 -8.71 -8.39 -6.87
N ALA A 486 -8.63 -8.89 -8.10
CA ALA A 486 -9.76 -9.45 -8.83
C ALA A 486 -10.34 -10.70 -8.13
N VAL A 487 -9.48 -11.54 -7.52
CA VAL A 487 -9.91 -12.68 -6.70
C VAL A 487 -10.43 -12.22 -5.34
N LEU A 488 -9.69 -11.35 -4.63
CA LEU A 488 -10.07 -10.84 -3.30
C LEU A 488 -11.41 -10.11 -3.31
N LYS A 489 -11.76 -9.46 -4.41
CA LYS A 489 -13.02 -8.73 -4.58
C LYS A 489 -14.23 -9.54 -4.13
N GLN A 490 -14.34 -10.79 -4.58
CA GLN A 490 -15.49 -11.65 -4.27
C GLN A 490 -15.63 -11.96 -2.78
N TYR A 491 -14.51 -11.98 -2.05
CA TYR A 491 -14.48 -12.26 -0.61
C TYR A 491 -14.71 -11.01 0.23
N VAL A 492 -14.21 -9.86 -0.24
CA VAL A 492 -14.19 -8.65 0.59
C VAL A 492 -15.38 -7.74 0.37
N GLU A 493 -16.00 -7.72 -0.83
CA GLU A 493 -17.19 -6.89 -1.09
C GLU A 493 -18.34 -7.17 -0.10
N PRO A 494 -18.77 -8.44 0.12
CA PRO A 494 -19.83 -8.72 1.10
C PRO A 494 -19.47 -8.26 2.51
N VAL A 495 -18.19 -8.40 2.88
CA VAL A 495 -17.66 -7.99 4.17
C VAL A 495 -17.71 -6.47 4.33
N LEU A 496 -17.31 -5.71 3.31
CA LEU A 496 -17.37 -4.24 3.32
C LEU A 496 -18.80 -3.71 3.36
N PHE A 497 -19.75 -4.36 2.69
CA PHE A 497 -21.18 -3.99 2.76
C PHE A 497 -21.79 -4.18 4.14
N SER A 498 -21.21 -5.02 5.01
CA SER A 498 -21.67 -5.20 6.39
C SER A 498 -21.31 -4.02 7.32
N VAL A 499 -20.43 -3.10 6.89
CA VAL A 499 -20.07 -1.91 7.66
C VAL A 499 -21.25 -0.93 7.68
N LYS A 500 -21.72 -0.60 8.88
CA LYS A 500 -22.90 0.27 9.07
C LYS A 500 -22.63 1.71 8.60
N LYS A 501 -23.67 2.32 8.00
CA LYS A 501 -23.57 3.69 7.45
C LYS A 501 -23.31 4.79 8.49
N ASP A 502 -23.65 4.54 9.74
CA ASP A 502 -23.48 5.45 10.88
C ASP A 502 -22.12 5.26 11.60
N SER A 503 -21.33 4.26 11.21
CA SER A 503 -19.99 4.06 11.79
C SER A 503 -18.97 5.06 11.22
N LYS A 504 -17.95 5.37 12.01
CA LYS A 504 -16.82 6.24 11.59
C LYS A 504 -16.02 5.63 10.42
N GLU A 505 -16.01 4.32 10.31
CA GLU A 505 -15.28 3.53 9.32
C GLU A 505 -16.01 3.42 7.97
N TYR A 506 -17.29 3.79 7.91
CA TYR A 506 -18.08 3.69 6.69
C TYR A 506 -17.51 4.46 5.49
N PRO A 507 -16.96 5.69 5.63
CA PRO A 507 -16.34 6.39 4.49
C PRO A 507 -15.21 5.60 3.86
N GLU A 508 -14.38 4.90 4.66
CA GLU A 508 -13.28 4.07 4.17
C GLU A 508 -13.81 2.78 3.53
N ALA A 509 -14.78 2.12 4.14
CA ALA A 509 -15.45 0.97 3.51
C ALA A 509 -16.05 1.33 2.14
N LYS A 510 -16.70 2.49 2.04
CA LYS A 510 -17.24 3.00 0.79
C LYS A 510 -16.16 3.34 -0.24
N ARG A 511 -15.00 3.86 0.20
CA ARG A 511 -13.85 4.12 -0.66
C ARG A 511 -13.33 2.81 -1.28
N LEU A 512 -13.15 1.78 -0.44
CA LEU A 512 -12.69 0.46 -0.89
C LEU A 512 -13.71 -0.21 -1.84
N LEU A 513 -15.00 -0.12 -1.57
CA LEU A 513 -16.03 -0.62 -2.50
C LEU A 513 -15.94 0.07 -3.87
N LYS A 514 -15.80 1.40 -3.90
CA LYS A 514 -15.59 2.15 -5.14
C LYS A 514 -14.30 1.77 -5.88
N PHE A 515 -13.25 1.48 -5.12
CA PHE A 515 -12.00 0.98 -5.68
C PHE A 515 -12.20 -0.39 -6.33
N LEU A 516 -12.89 -1.31 -5.68
CA LEU A 516 -13.18 -2.64 -6.22
C LEU A 516 -14.09 -2.61 -7.46
N ASP A 517 -14.88 -1.56 -7.65
CA ASP A 517 -15.72 -1.37 -8.86
C ASP A 517 -14.92 -1.26 -10.16
N TYR A 518 -13.61 -1.02 -10.11
CA TYR A 518 -12.76 -1.01 -11.31
C TYR A 518 -12.43 -2.42 -11.82
N PHE A 519 -12.50 -3.43 -10.97
CA PHE A 519 -12.07 -4.79 -11.27
C PHE A 519 -13.22 -5.67 -11.70
N LEU A 520 -13.02 -6.50 -12.71
CA LEU A 520 -13.81 -7.71 -12.91
C LEU A 520 -13.40 -8.75 -11.85
N GLY A 521 -14.37 -9.55 -11.40
CA GLY A 521 -14.10 -10.60 -10.40
C GLY A 521 -13.55 -11.86 -11.06
N VAL A 522 -12.60 -12.52 -10.40
CA VAL A 522 -12.01 -13.79 -10.83
C VAL A 522 -12.33 -14.87 -9.78
N PRO A 523 -12.91 -16.01 -10.16
CA PRO A 523 -13.10 -17.17 -9.27
C PRO A 523 -11.77 -17.67 -8.71
N SER A 524 -11.81 -18.20 -7.48
CA SER A 524 -10.59 -18.69 -6.84
C SER A 524 -10.24 -20.15 -7.19
N ASP A 525 -11.05 -20.82 -8.01
CA ASP A 525 -10.92 -22.26 -8.30
C ASP A 525 -9.55 -22.62 -8.87
N ASN A 526 -9.03 -21.81 -9.77
CA ASN A 526 -7.75 -22.03 -10.44
C ASN A 526 -6.54 -21.47 -9.65
N VAL A 527 -6.75 -20.84 -8.50
CA VAL A 527 -5.63 -20.39 -7.64
C VAL A 527 -4.99 -21.62 -6.99
N PRO A 528 -3.70 -21.90 -7.17
CA PRO A 528 -3.04 -23.07 -6.60
C PRO A 528 -3.14 -23.11 -5.07
N SER A 529 -3.17 -24.32 -4.49
CA SER A 529 -3.29 -24.49 -3.02
C SER A 529 -2.06 -23.99 -2.25
N ASN A 530 -0.89 -23.92 -2.90
CA ASN A 530 0.35 -23.36 -2.34
C ASN A 530 0.51 -21.85 -2.59
N SER A 531 -0.45 -21.19 -3.26
CA SER A 531 -0.43 -19.74 -3.48
C SER A 531 -0.45 -18.96 -2.15
N ILE A 532 0.32 -17.87 -2.08
CA ILE A 532 0.27 -16.93 -0.94
C ILE A 532 -1.15 -16.41 -0.72
N LEU A 533 -1.93 -16.25 -1.77
CA LEU A 533 -3.30 -15.77 -1.68
C LEU A 533 -4.20 -16.70 -0.86
N ARG A 534 -3.93 -18.00 -0.85
CA ARG A 534 -4.68 -19.00 -0.09
C ARG A 534 -4.60 -18.82 1.43
N GLU A 535 -3.57 -18.17 1.94
CA GLU A 535 -3.49 -17.76 3.35
C GLU A 535 -4.72 -16.93 3.76
N PHE A 536 -5.20 -16.09 2.87
CA PHE A 536 -6.31 -15.16 3.11
C PHE A 536 -7.66 -15.76 2.71
N ILE A 537 -7.77 -16.27 1.47
CA ILE A 537 -9.04 -16.78 0.93
C ILE A 537 -9.37 -18.22 1.35
N GLY A 538 -8.39 -18.96 1.88
CA GLY A 538 -8.55 -20.35 2.34
C GLY A 538 -8.22 -21.40 1.29
N GLY A 539 -8.22 -22.66 1.70
CA GLY A 539 -7.79 -23.77 0.87
C GLY A 539 -6.27 -23.84 0.66
N SER A 540 -5.50 -23.32 1.63
CA SER A 540 -4.04 -23.45 1.64
C SER A 540 -3.61 -24.88 1.87
N ALA A 541 -2.56 -25.33 1.16
CA ALA A 541 -1.87 -26.58 1.41
C ALA A 541 -1.05 -26.55 2.72
N PHE A 542 -0.84 -25.36 3.27
CA PHE A 542 -0.11 -25.13 4.50
C PHE A 542 -1.04 -24.86 5.68
N HIS A 543 -0.62 -25.25 6.87
CA HIS A 543 -1.28 -24.84 8.10
C HIS A 543 -0.83 -23.40 8.43
N VAL A 544 -1.67 -22.42 8.06
CA VAL A 544 -1.42 -20.98 8.18
C VAL A 544 -2.55 -20.27 8.89
#